data_daa37065c4e502ac78fe24e57cf35af9
#
_entry.id   daa37065c4e502ac78fe24e57cf35af9
#
_cell.length_a   1.000
_cell.length_b   1.000
_cell.length_c   1.000
_cell.angle_alpha   90.00
_cell.angle_beta   90.00
_cell.angle_gamma   90.00
#
_symmetry.space_group_name_H-M   'P 1'
#
loop_
_entity.id
_entity.type
_entity.pdbx_description
1 polymer ?
#
loop_
_entity_poly.entity_id
_entity_poly.type
_entity_poly.pdbx_seq_one_letter_code
_entity_poly.pdbx_strand_id
1 'polypeptide(L)'
;VIGFIGIYFILKLKNESIIYPKKDFIILNYDWKLILKATIPTFISAVGAGLTIPFINLFFFHSFDVDSQVFALIGGFASLLVAICSLQVPNIKNRLGFKKGILSTQLLSVIALIALATTEFFSSYYWALPIAILCYWIRTPLMNMAAPMTSELTMNYVGKNNQEILSAVMAAIWS
;
A
#
# COMPACT_ATOMS: atom_id res chain seq x y z
N VAL A 1 -6.18 22.16 -7.16
CA VAL A 1 -5.36 23.27 -6.61
C VAL A 1 -4.05 22.75 -6.08
N ILE A 2 -4.02 21.66 -5.27
CA ILE A 2 -2.78 21.10 -4.68
C ILE A 2 -1.78 20.62 -5.75
N GLY A 3 -2.26 20.08 -6.89
CA GLY A 3 -1.39 19.65 -7.99
C GLY A 3 -0.57 20.78 -8.63
N PHE A 4 -1.09 22.01 -8.66
CA PHE A 4 -0.35 23.16 -9.20
C PHE A 4 0.83 23.58 -8.32
N ILE A 5 0.73 23.37 -7.01
CA ILE A 5 1.86 23.60 -6.08
C ILE A 5 3.00 22.62 -6.41
N GLY A 6 2.68 21.36 -6.71
CA GLY A 6 3.66 20.37 -7.15
C GLY A 6 4.40 20.77 -8.43
N ILE A 7 3.68 21.31 -9.41
CA ILE A 7 4.29 21.80 -10.68
C ILE A 7 5.31 22.89 -10.40
N TYR A 8 4.99 23.85 -9.51
CA TYR A 8 5.92 24.92 -9.14
C TYR A 8 7.23 24.37 -8.56
N PHE A 9 7.18 23.37 -7.70
CA PHE A 9 8.38 22.74 -7.14
C PHE A 9 9.17 21.96 -8.19
N ILE A 10 8.48 21.26 -9.11
CA ILE A 10 9.14 20.53 -10.21
C ILE A 10 9.87 21.48 -11.14
N LEU A 11 9.29 22.64 -11.49
CA LEU A 11 9.92 23.66 -12.32
C LEU A 11 11.14 24.31 -11.66
N LYS A 12 11.21 24.30 -10.32
CA LYS A 12 12.35 24.83 -9.54
C LYS A 12 13.49 23.80 -9.39
N LEU A 13 13.26 22.53 -9.71
CA LEU A 13 14.33 21.54 -9.75
C LEU A 13 15.31 21.90 -10.88
N LYS A 14 16.56 22.15 -10.48
CA LYS A 14 17.63 22.43 -11.42
C LYS A 14 17.81 21.22 -12.33
N ASN A 15 17.74 21.45 -13.62
CA ASN A 15 17.92 20.40 -14.63
C ASN A 15 19.41 19.99 -14.65
N GLU A 16 19.82 19.19 -13.67
CA GLU A 16 21.10 18.52 -13.74
C GLU A 16 20.98 17.45 -14.81
N SER A 17 21.72 17.63 -15.91
CA SER A 17 21.83 16.61 -16.95
C SER A 17 22.50 15.38 -16.34
N ILE A 18 21.67 14.48 -15.77
CA ILE A 18 22.12 13.17 -15.35
C ILE A 18 22.47 12.44 -16.65
N ILE A 19 23.76 12.36 -16.97
CA ILE A 19 24.25 11.54 -18.06
C ILE A 19 24.01 10.10 -17.63
N TYR A 20 22.86 9.56 -18.02
CA TYR A 20 22.63 8.13 -17.91
C TYR A 20 23.60 7.44 -18.85
N PRO A 21 24.51 6.58 -18.36
CA PRO A 21 25.26 5.72 -19.26
C PRO A 21 24.23 4.97 -20.10
N LYS A 22 24.36 5.05 -21.43
CA LYS A 22 23.49 4.36 -22.39
C LYS A 22 23.65 2.86 -22.14
N LYS A 23 22.82 2.33 -21.24
CA LYS A 23 22.79 0.90 -20.95
C LYS A 23 21.95 0.29 -22.06
N ASP A 24 22.57 -0.48 -22.93
CA ASP A 24 21.83 -1.25 -23.91
C ASP A 24 20.83 -2.12 -23.16
N PHE A 25 19.54 -1.90 -23.39
CA PHE A 25 18.45 -2.64 -22.80
C PHE A 25 18.42 -4.06 -23.39
N ILE A 26 19.41 -4.88 -23.01
CA ILE A 26 19.40 -6.29 -23.37
C ILE A 26 18.63 -7.01 -22.27
N ILE A 27 17.35 -7.29 -22.53
CA ILE A 27 16.42 -8.03 -21.66
C ILE A 27 17.02 -9.37 -21.17
N LEU A 28 18.00 -9.91 -21.90
CA LEU A 28 18.69 -11.17 -21.61
C LEU A 28 19.67 -11.13 -20.42
N ASN A 29 20.10 -9.94 -19.97
CA ASN A 29 21.09 -9.80 -18.89
C ASN A 29 20.48 -9.69 -17.49
N TYR A 30 19.14 -9.83 -17.36
CA TYR A 30 18.45 -9.75 -16.08
C TYR A 30 18.23 -11.16 -15.50
N ASP A 31 18.38 -11.28 -14.18
CA ASP A 31 18.07 -12.52 -13.48
C ASP A 31 16.55 -12.65 -13.23
N TRP A 32 15.87 -13.13 -14.27
CA TRP A 32 14.40 -13.32 -14.25
C TRP A 32 13.93 -14.23 -13.12
N LYS A 33 14.72 -15.21 -12.73
CA LYS A 33 14.41 -16.12 -11.63
C LYS A 33 14.32 -15.37 -10.30
N LEU A 34 15.25 -14.45 -10.09
CA LEU A 34 15.31 -13.63 -8.89
C LEU A 34 14.17 -12.61 -8.86
N ILE A 35 13.93 -11.95 -10.00
CA ILE A 35 12.84 -10.97 -10.18
C ILE A 35 11.48 -11.64 -9.93
N LEU A 36 11.22 -12.79 -10.55
CA LEU A 36 9.96 -13.51 -10.38
C LEU A 36 9.73 -13.90 -8.92
N LYS A 37 10.76 -14.41 -8.26
CA LYS A 37 10.69 -14.77 -6.84
C LYS A 37 10.38 -13.57 -5.93
N ALA A 38 10.89 -12.40 -6.27
CA ALA A 38 10.64 -11.17 -5.54
C ALA A 38 9.23 -10.58 -5.80
N THR A 39 8.69 -10.78 -7.01
CA THR A 39 7.41 -10.20 -7.43
C THR A 39 6.20 -11.04 -7.07
N ILE A 40 6.31 -12.36 -6.97
CA ILE A 40 5.19 -13.25 -6.63
C ILE A 40 4.43 -12.83 -5.36
N PRO A 41 5.07 -12.55 -4.21
CA PRO A 41 4.35 -12.12 -3.01
C PRO A 41 3.60 -10.81 -3.22
N THR A 42 4.19 -9.87 -3.96
CA THR A 42 3.56 -8.59 -4.27
C THR A 42 2.36 -8.77 -5.20
N PHE A 43 2.49 -9.64 -6.21
CA PHE A 43 1.39 -9.96 -7.12
C PHE A 43 0.18 -10.56 -6.36
N ILE A 44 0.42 -11.52 -5.47
CA ILE A 44 -0.64 -12.11 -4.64
C ILE A 44 -1.32 -11.03 -3.77
N SER A 45 -0.52 -10.12 -3.19
CA SER A 45 -1.05 -9.02 -2.39
C SER A 45 -1.85 -8.03 -3.23
N ALA A 46 -1.41 -7.72 -4.45
CA ALA A 46 -2.11 -6.82 -5.37
C ALA A 46 -3.46 -7.41 -5.82
N VAL A 47 -3.50 -8.71 -6.17
CA VAL A 47 -4.76 -9.41 -6.49
C VAL A 47 -5.71 -9.36 -5.29
N GLY A 48 -5.23 -9.66 -4.08
CA GLY A 48 -6.04 -9.57 -2.87
C GLY A 48 -6.57 -8.15 -2.61
N ALA A 49 -5.75 -7.13 -2.82
CA ALA A 49 -6.16 -5.74 -2.70
C ALA A 49 -7.19 -5.34 -3.76
N GLY A 50 -6.97 -5.71 -5.02
CA GLY A 50 -7.90 -5.46 -6.11
C GLY A 50 -9.28 -6.08 -5.91
N LEU A 51 -9.32 -7.27 -5.29
CA LEU A 51 -10.57 -7.93 -4.92
C LEU A 51 -11.24 -7.32 -3.69
N THR A 52 -10.48 -6.69 -2.79
CA THR A 52 -11.02 -6.22 -1.50
C THR A 52 -11.38 -4.75 -1.52
N ILE A 53 -10.53 -3.89 -2.07
CA ILE A 53 -10.69 -2.42 -1.96
C ILE A 53 -12.01 -1.90 -2.53
N PRO A 54 -12.44 -2.31 -3.75
CA PRO A 54 -13.71 -1.83 -4.31
C PRO A 54 -14.93 -2.26 -3.48
N PHE A 55 -14.84 -3.45 -2.86
CA PHE A 55 -15.95 -4.00 -2.09
C PHE A 55 -16.11 -3.38 -0.70
N ILE A 56 -15.10 -2.69 -0.16
CA ILE A 56 -15.23 -2.03 1.15
C ILE A 56 -16.31 -0.94 1.12
N ASN A 57 -16.35 -0.12 0.06
CA ASN A 57 -17.40 0.89 -0.09
C ASN A 57 -18.78 0.25 -0.18
N LEU A 58 -18.89 -0.81 -1.01
CA LEU A 58 -20.13 -1.56 -1.18
C LEU A 58 -20.58 -2.22 0.13
N PHE A 59 -19.64 -2.74 0.93
CA PHE A 59 -19.88 -3.30 2.24
C PHE A 59 -20.52 -2.26 3.19
N PHE A 60 -19.94 -1.05 3.29
CA PHE A 60 -20.48 0.00 4.14
C PHE A 60 -21.87 0.45 3.68
N PHE A 61 -22.09 0.51 2.36
CA PHE A 61 -23.39 0.85 1.80
C PHE A 61 -24.44 -0.22 2.09
N HIS A 62 -24.14 -1.51 1.82
CA HIS A 62 -25.09 -2.60 1.99
C HIS A 62 -25.38 -2.97 3.45
N SER A 63 -24.34 -2.95 4.31
CA SER A 63 -24.50 -3.43 5.69
C SER A 63 -24.92 -2.34 6.66
N PHE A 64 -24.67 -1.08 6.34
CA PHE A 64 -24.89 0.04 7.26
C PHE A 64 -25.59 1.25 6.64
N ASP A 65 -26.07 1.16 5.40
CA ASP A 65 -26.69 2.27 4.64
C ASP A 65 -25.83 3.56 4.61
N VAL A 66 -24.51 3.39 4.64
CA VAL A 66 -23.57 4.53 4.59
C VAL A 66 -23.47 5.06 3.18
N ASP A 67 -23.93 6.28 2.96
CA ASP A 67 -23.86 6.96 1.67
C ASP A 67 -22.39 7.18 1.24
N SER A 68 -22.16 7.21 -0.07
CA SER A 68 -20.83 7.40 -0.66
C SER A 68 -20.15 8.71 -0.20
N GLN A 69 -20.91 9.77 0.09
CA GLN A 69 -20.37 11.01 0.62
C GLN A 69 -19.82 10.83 2.04
N VAL A 70 -20.56 10.13 2.91
CA VAL A 70 -20.11 9.81 4.28
C VAL A 70 -18.91 8.89 4.23
N PHE A 71 -18.93 7.86 3.35
CA PHE A 71 -17.78 6.97 3.17
C PHE A 71 -16.54 7.72 2.68
N ALA A 72 -16.68 8.72 1.80
CA ALA A 72 -15.57 9.56 1.38
C ALA A 72 -14.92 10.33 2.54
N LEU A 73 -15.71 10.80 3.51
CA LEU A 73 -15.19 11.46 4.73
C LEU A 73 -14.44 10.45 5.62
N ILE A 74 -15.01 9.24 5.80
CA ILE A 74 -14.35 8.13 6.53
C ILE A 74 -13.02 7.78 5.88
N GLY A 75 -12.98 7.66 4.55
CA GLY A 75 -11.77 7.39 3.75
C GLY A 75 -10.77 8.54 3.81
N GLY A 76 -11.24 9.79 3.77
CA GLY A 76 -10.40 10.97 3.95
C GLY A 76 -9.68 10.97 5.29
N PHE A 77 -10.38 10.65 6.38
CA PHE A 77 -9.75 10.50 7.70
C PHE A 77 -8.76 9.32 7.75
N ALA A 78 -9.12 8.19 7.14
CA ALA A 78 -8.20 7.05 7.00
C ALA A 78 -6.89 7.46 6.30
N SER A 79 -6.97 8.29 5.26
CA SER A 79 -5.80 8.79 4.52
C SER A 79 -4.90 9.68 5.40
N LEU A 80 -5.46 10.49 6.29
CA LEU A 80 -4.69 11.24 7.29
C LEU A 80 -3.97 10.31 8.26
N LEU A 81 -4.65 9.26 8.73
CA LEU A 81 -4.03 8.24 9.58
C LEU A 81 -2.90 7.52 8.85
N VAL A 82 -3.06 7.20 7.56
CA VAL A 82 -1.99 6.61 6.73
C VAL A 82 -0.78 7.54 6.70
N ALA A 83 -0.97 8.84 6.47
CA ALA A 83 0.13 9.79 6.45
C ALA A 83 0.89 9.84 7.78
N ILE A 84 0.18 9.93 8.90
CA ILE A 84 0.77 9.96 10.24
C ILE A 84 1.50 8.64 10.54
N CYS A 85 0.86 7.50 10.28
CA CYS A 85 1.45 6.18 10.54
C CYS A 85 2.66 5.89 9.64
N SER A 86 2.67 6.41 8.40
CA SER A 86 3.81 6.24 7.49
C SER A 86 5.10 6.87 8.05
N LEU A 87 5.01 7.91 8.87
CA LEU A 87 6.16 8.49 9.57
C LEU A 87 6.79 7.52 10.59
N GLN A 88 6.04 6.52 11.05
CA GLN A 88 6.53 5.51 11.99
C GLN A 88 7.23 4.33 11.31
N VAL A 89 7.16 4.21 9.99
CA VAL A 89 7.77 3.10 9.23
C VAL A 89 9.26 2.95 9.52
N PRO A 90 10.10 4.02 9.52
CA PRO A 90 11.51 3.88 9.85
C PRO A 90 11.75 3.34 11.26
N ASN A 91 10.94 3.77 12.24
CA ASN A 91 11.05 3.32 13.62
C ASN A 91 10.72 1.83 13.78
N ILE A 92 9.66 1.37 13.09
CA ILE A 92 9.25 -0.04 13.09
C ILE A 92 10.33 -0.89 12.44
N LYS A 93 10.85 -0.45 11.27
CA LYS A 93 11.95 -1.11 10.57
C LYS A 93 13.19 -1.24 11.45
N ASN A 94 13.57 -0.16 12.14
CA ASN A 94 14.76 -0.15 13.01
C ASN A 94 14.61 -1.04 14.25
N ARG A 95 13.39 -1.15 14.82
CA ARG A 95 13.13 -1.96 16.02
C ARG A 95 12.88 -3.42 15.72
N LEU A 96 12.08 -3.73 14.69
CA LEU A 96 11.62 -5.10 14.40
C LEU A 96 12.36 -5.73 13.22
N GLY A 97 13.05 -4.93 12.41
CA GLY A 97 13.62 -5.35 11.12
C GLY A 97 12.55 -5.52 10.04
N PHE A 98 12.97 -5.71 8.80
CA PHE A 98 12.05 -5.83 7.66
C PHE A 98 11.05 -6.99 7.81
N LYS A 99 11.55 -8.20 8.07
CA LYS A 99 10.72 -9.40 8.08
C LYS A 99 9.62 -9.34 9.14
N LYS A 100 9.99 -9.04 10.38
CA LYS A 100 9.02 -8.95 11.48
C LYS A 100 8.12 -7.72 11.34
N GLY A 101 8.65 -6.59 10.88
CA GLY A 101 7.89 -5.37 10.62
C GLY A 101 6.79 -5.57 9.59
N ILE A 102 7.11 -6.14 8.43
CA ILE A 102 6.13 -6.43 7.36
C ILE A 102 5.11 -7.46 7.86
N LEU A 103 5.58 -8.56 8.47
CA LEU A 103 4.69 -9.63 8.91
C LEU A 103 3.70 -9.13 9.98
N SER A 104 4.16 -8.36 10.97
CA SER A 104 3.29 -7.86 12.04
C SER A 104 2.26 -6.85 11.52
N THR A 105 2.65 -5.91 10.66
CA THR A 105 1.72 -4.93 10.08
C THR A 105 0.68 -5.59 9.17
N GLN A 106 1.09 -6.55 8.33
CA GLN A 106 0.17 -7.28 7.46
C GLN A 106 -0.77 -8.19 8.25
N LEU A 107 -0.27 -8.96 9.22
CA LEU A 107 -1.12 -9.82 10.05
C LEU A 107 -2.16 -9.00 10.82
N LEU A 108 -1.76 -7.90 11.44
CA LEU A 108 -2.69 -7.04 12.17
C LEU A 108 -3.72 -6.40 11.23
N SER A 109 -3.32 -6.04 10.01
CA SER A 109 -4.24 -5.54 8.98
C SER A 109 -5.26 -6.60 8.55
N VAL A 110 -4.85 -7.87 8.41
CA VAL A 110 -5.76 -8.97 8.07
C VAL A 110 -6.72 -9.26 9.22
N ILE A 111 -6.24 -9.24 10.46
CA ILE A 111 -7.11 -9.40 11.65
C ILE A 111 -8.15 -8.28 11.68
N ALA A 112 -7.75 -7.03 11.45
CA ALA A 112 -8.67 -5.91 11.38
C ALA A 112 -9.67 -6.04 10.22
N LEU A 113 -9.28 -6.62 9.08
CA LEU A 113 -10.18 -6.90 7.96
C LEU A 113 -11.21 -7.99 8.31
N ILE A 114 -10.77 -9.04 8.98
CA ILE A 114 -11.68 -10.12 9.45
C ILE A 114 -12.67 -9.54 10.48
N ALA A 115 -12.18 -8.74 11.43
CA ALA A 115 -13.03 -8.06 12.40
C ALA A 115 -14.02 -7.12 11.71
N LEU A 116 -13.61 -6.37 10.67
CA LEU A 116 -14.50 -5.56 9.85
C LEU A 116 -15.60 -6.41 9.20
N ALA A 117 -15.23 -7.52 8.56
CA ALA A 117 -16.20 -8.40 7.91
C ALA A 117 -17.20 -9.01 8.91
N THR A 118 -16.75 -9.35 10.12
CA THR A 118 -17.65 -9.90 11.15
C THR A 118 -18.68 -8.90 11.66
N THR A 119 -18.47 -7.58 11.49
CA THR A 119 -19.46 -6.57 11.88
C THR A 119 -20.75 -6.65 11.06
N GLU A 120 -20.75 -7.28 9.89
CA GLU A 120 -21.95 -7.52 9.09
C GLU A 120 -23.00 -8.35 9.86
N PHE A 121 -22.59 -9.37 10.60
CA PHE A 121 -23.50 -10.21 11.39
C PHE A 121 -24.21 -9.44 12.52
N PHE A 122 -23.68 -8.28 12.87
CA PHE A 122 -24.19 -7.42 13.93
C PHE A 122 -24.71 -6.08 13.40
N SER A 123 -24.93 -5.95 12.08
CA SER A 123 -25.34 -4.70 11.43
C SER A 123 -26.63 -4.09 12.02
N SER A 124 -27.51 -4.93 12.59
CA SER A 124 -28.73 -4.46 13.28
C SER A 124 -28.48 -3.71 14.59
N TYR A 125 -27.26 -3.77 15.14
CA TYR A 125 -26.93 -3.10 16.38
C TYR A 125 -26.27 -1.73 16.13
N TYR A 126 -26.66 -0.70 16.88
CA TYR A 126 -26.16 0.67 16.73
C TYR A 126 -24.63 0.83 16.93
N TRP A 127 -23.99 -0.09 17.66
CA TRP A 127 -22.55 -0.08 17.91
C TRP A 127 -21.72 -0.72 16.76
N ALA A 128 -22.37 -1.44 15.86
CA ALA A 128 -21.65 -2.18 14.79
C ALA A 128 -20.97 -1.23 13.80
N LEU A 129 -21.64 -0.15 13.39
CA LEU A 129 -21.07 0.85 12.47
C LEU A 129 -19.82 1.55 13.05
N PRO A 130 -19.80 2.09 14.29
CA PRO A 130 -18.59 2.65 14.89
C PRO A 130 -17.43 1.65 14.94
N ILE A 131 -17.68 0.39 15.25
CA ILE A 131 -16.65 -0.65 15.27
C ILE A 131 -16.14 -0.93 13.86
N ALA A 132 -17.01 -1.01 12.85
CA ALA A 132 -16.61 -1.18 11.46
C ALA A 132 -15.70 -0.04 10.99
N ILE A 133 -16.05 1.21 11.30
CA ILE A 133 -15.22 2.38 10.99
C ILE A 133 -13.85 2.29 11.69
N LEU A 134 -13.82 1.91 12.97
CA LEU A 134 -12.58 1.74 13.71
C LEU A 134 -11.69 0.65 13.10
N CYS A 135 -12.26 -0.50 12.76
CA CYS A 135 -11.53 -1.58 12.08
C CYS A 135 -10.95 -1.13 10.72
N TYR A 136 -11.71 -0.38 9.96
CA TYR A 136 -11.26 0.20 8.69
C TYR A 136 -10.11 1.20 8.89
N TRP A 137 -10.19 2.07 9.91
CA TRP A 137 -9.15 3.05 10.25
C TRP A 137 -7.87 2.40 10.79
N ILE A 138 -7.96 1.24 11.43
CA ILE A 138 -6.79 0.46 11.87
C ILE A 138 -6.18 -0.30 10.68
N ARG A 139 -7.02 -0.98 9.88
CA ARG A 139 -6.57 -1.78 8.74
C ARG A 139 -5.81 -0.96 7.70
N THR A 140 -6.37 0.19 7.32
CA THR A 140 -5.87 0.97 6.19
C THR A 140 -4.44 1.49 6.41
N PRO A 141 -4.09 2.13 7.53
CA PRO A 141 -2.70 2.52 7.80
C PRO A 141 -1.74 1.34 7.89
N LEU A 142 -2.14 0.25 8.57
CA LEU A 142 -1.28 -0.92 8.75
C LEU A 142 -0.89 -1.56 7.41
N MET A 143 -1.84 -1.68 6.48
CA MET A 143 -1.58 -2.20 5.15
C MET A 143 -0.66 -1.29 4.34
N ASN A 144 -0.87 0.02 4.43
CA ASN A 144 -0.06 1.01 3.72
C ASN A 144 1.36 1.14 4.29
N MET A 145 1.57 0.90 5.59
CA MET A 145 2.91 0.88 6.21
C MET A 145 3.76 -0.30 5.72
N ALA A 146 3.15 -1.42 5.36
CA ALA A 146 3.87 -2.59 4.83
C ALA A 146 4.46 -2.33 3.44
N ALA A 147 3.82 -1.51 2.61
CA ALA A 147 4.21 -1.27 1.22
C ALA A 147 5.64 -0.73 1.05
N PRO A 148 6.07 0.38 1.70
CA PRO A 148 7.43 0.89 1.56
C PRO A 148 8.48 -0.08 2.10
N MET A 149 8.20 -0.79 3.20
CA MET A 149 9.12 -1.81 3.73
C MET A 149 9.29 -2.98 2.76
N THR A 150 8.20 -3.42 2.12
CA THR A 150 8.23 -4.51 1.13
C THR A 150 8.99 -4.07 -0.12
N SER A 151 8.74 -2.86 -0.61
CA SER A 151 9.44 -2.30 -1.76
C SER A 151 10.95 -2.21 -1.51
N GLU A 152 11.36 -1.67 -0.37
CA GLU A 152 12.78 -1.58 0.00
C GLU A 152 13.43 -2.97 0.14
N LEU A 153 12.74 -3.92 0.77
CA LEU A 153 13.23 -5.29 0.92
C LEU A 153 13.43 -5.97 -0.44
N THR A 154 12.46 -5.86 -1.34
CA THR A 154 12.52 -6.46 -2.68
C THR A 154 13.60 -5.82 -3.55
N MET A 155 13.76 -4.49 -3.49
CA MET A 155 14.83 -3.79 -4.19
C MET A 155 16.22 -4.25 -3.72
N ASN A 156 16.41 -4.40 -2.40
CA ASN A 156 17.67 -4.87 -1.85
C ASN A 156 17.93 -6.35 -2.21
N TYR A 157 16.86 -7.16 -2.28
CA TYR A 157 16.98 -8.59 -2.59
C TYR A 157 17.44 -8.85 -4.02
N VAL A 158 16.95 -8.11 -5.02
CA VAL A 158 17.30 -8.33 -6.43
C VAL A 158 18.64 -7.70 -6.83
N GLY A 159 19.21 -6.83 -6.01
CA GLY A 159 20.47 -6.14 -6.28
C GLY A 159 20.36 -5.04 -7.36
N LYS A 160 21.36 -4.17 -7.41
CA LYS A 160 21.35 -2.94 -8.23
C LYS A 160 21.07 -3.18 -9.73
N ASN A 161 21.56 -4.28 -10.29
CA ASN A 161 21.43 -4.55 -11.73
C ASN A 161 20.00 -4.87 -12.17
N ASN A 162 19.16 -5.37 -11.25
CA ASN A 162 17.79 -5.82 -11.54
C ASN A 162 16.72 -4.83 -11.06
N GLN A 163 17.10 -3.75 -10.35
CA GLN A 163 16.15 -2.81 -9.74
C GLN A 163 15.28 -2.08 -10.78
N GLU A 164 15.84 -1.74 -11.94
CA GLU A 164 15.10 -1.04 -13.00
C GLU A 164 13.92 -1.87 -13.52
N ILE A 165 14.19 -3.13 -13.87
CA ILE A 165 13.15 -4.06 -14.34
C ILE A 165 12.18 -4.41 -13.21
N LEU A 166 12.68 -4.64 -12.00
CA LEU A 166 11.80 -4.89 -10.85
C LEU A 166 10.83 -3.73 -10.64
N SER A 167 11.30 -2.48 -10.70
CA SER A 167 10.45 -1.29 -10.55
C SER A 167 9.35 -1.24 -11.61
N ALA A 168 9.70 -1.54 -12.87
CA ALA A 168 8.74 -1.57 -13.96
C ALA A 168 7.67 -2.67 -13.77
N VAL A 169 8.11 -3.88 -13.36
CA VAL A 169 7.19 -4.99 -13.08
C VAL A 169 6.28 -4.68 -11.88
N MET A 170 6.83 -4.09 -10.80
CA MET A 170 6.03 -3.67 -9.65
C MET A 170 5.01 -2.61 -10.02
N ALA A 171 5.38 -1.62 -10.83
CA ALA A 171 4.45 -0.61 -11.33
C ALA A 171 3.32 -1.24 -12.17
N ALA A 172 3.64 -2.20 -13.04
CA ALA A 172 2.66 -2.92 -13.85
C ALA A 172 1.69 -3.78 -13.00
N ILE A 173 2.16 -4.33 -11.89
CA ILE A 173 1.31 -5.13 -10.97
C ILE A 173 0.27 -4.25 -10.26
N TRP A 174 0.60 -2.98 -9.99
CA TRP A 174 -0.28 -2.05 -9.27
C TRP A 174 -1.11 -1.13 -10.18
N SER A 175 -0.93 -1.19 -11.49
CA SER A 175 -1.73 -0.44 -12.48
C SER A 175 -3.04 -1.15 -12.82
#